data_1a8cbeb472211f564f150df33b71d4da
#
_entry.id   1a8cbeb472211f564f150df33b71d4da
#
_cell.length_a   1.000
_cell.length_b   1.000
_cell.length_c   1.000
_cell.angle_alpha   90.00
_cell.angle_beta   90.00
_cell.angle_gamma   90.00
#
_symmetry.space_group_name_H-M   'P 1'
#
loop_
_entity.id
_entity.type
_entity.pdbx_description
1 polymer ?
#
loop_
_entity_poly.entity_id
_entity_poly.type
_entity_poly.pdbx_seq_one_letter_code
_entity_poly.pdbx_strand_id
1 'polypeptide(L)'
;MQNLIYKGAINPLSFGNVSYNILRELYRKGVSVAFFPFGENLNFDSFDKIDEEFKAWIINAAQNRFHLINKDYKTLTQWHLNGSESRISKHQTLFTFYEVDQPTLVEKSIVDLQDECVFASRHAFECFRNMGCENAHYVPIGFDEDFVESDEEYLPNKTHFGLMGKFEKRKNTAQIIRSWAKRYGN
;
A
#
# COMPACT_ATOMS: atom_id res chain seq x y z
N MET A 1 -10.24 -18.98 -15.24
CA MET A 1 -10.13 -18.27 -13.95
C MET A 1 -8.72 -17.72 -13.86
N GLN A 2 -8.56 -16.45 -13.58
CA GLN A 2 -7.23 -15.84 -13.47
C GLN A 2 -6.67 -16.14 -12.07
N ASN A 3 -5.42 -16.59 -11.98
CA ASN A 3 -4.78 -16.98 -10.72
C ASN A 3 -3.60 -16.06 -10.43
N LEU A 4 -3.43 -15.67 -9.17
CA LEU A 4 -2.41 -14.74 -8.72
C LEU A 4 -1.79 -15.22 -7.41
N ILE A 5 -0.49 -15.01 -7.23
CA ILE A 5 0.16 -15.03 -5.92
C ILE A 5 0.21 -13.59 -5.42
N TYR A 6 -0.35 -13.33 -4.25
CA TYR A 6 -0.30 -12.01 -3.63
C TYR A 6 0.53 -12.04 -2.35
N LYS A 7 1.46 -11.10 -2.21
CA LYS A 7 2.24 -10.89 -0.97
C LYS A 7 1.97 -9.47 -0.46
N GLY A 8 1.50 -9.36 0.76
CA GLY A 8 1.19 -8.04 1.36
C GLY A 8 0.74 -8.17 2.81
N ALA A 9 0.55 -7.06 3.50
CA ALA A 9 0.06 -7.06 4.87
C ALA A 9 -1.45 -6.79 4.92
N ILE A 10 -2.11 -7.27 5.97
CA ILE A 10 -3.45 -6.80 6.38
C ILE A 10 -3.31 -6.30 7.82
N ASN A 11 -3.30 -4.99 7.99
CA ASN A 11 -3.15 -4.33 9.29
C ASN A 11 -3.61 -2.87 9.19
N PRO A 12 -3.74 -2.14 10.31
CA PRO A 12 -4.18 -0.74 10.34
C PRO A 12 -3.21 0.29 9.74
N LEU A 13 -2.08 -0.15 9.18
CA LEU A 13 -1.09 0.75 8.57
C LEU A 13 -1.37 0.95 7.07
N SER A 14 -0.71 1.94 6.46
CA SER A 14 -0.92 2.32 5.06
C SER A 14 -0.78 1.16 4.07
N PHE A 15 0.25 0.32 4.22
CA PHE A 15 0.42 -0.87 3.38
C PHE A 15 -0.71 -1.88 3.55
N GLY A 16 -1.19 -2.07 4.79
CA GLY A 16 -2.32 -2.96 5.07
C GLY A 16 -3.62 -2.47 4.45
N ASN A 17 -3.87 -1.17 4.50
CA ASN A 17 -5.05 -0.57 3.88
C ASN A 17 -5.03 -0.70 2.35
N VAL A 18 -3.89 -0.45 1.73
CA VAL A 18 -3.74 -0.63 0.27
C VAL A 18 -3.89 -2.09 -0.13
N SER A 19 -3.28 -3.03 0.61
CA SER A 19 -3.45 -4.46 0.38
C SER A 19 -4.91 -4.90 0.48
N TYR A 20 -5.63 -4.40 1.50
CA TYR A 20 -7.06 -4.69 1.68
C TYR A 20 -7.86 -4.29 0.44
N ASN A 21 -7.66 -3.07 -0.05
CA ASN A 21 -8.39 -2.57 -1.23
C ASN A 21 -8.02 -3.33 -2.52
N ILE A 22 -6.74 -3.69 -2.72
CA ILE A 22 -6.32 -4.52 -3.85
C ILE A 22 -6.98 -5.90 -3.77
N LEU A 23 -6.97 -6.54 -2.61
CA LEU A 23 -7.60 -7.87 -2.42
C LEU A 23 -9.12 -7.79 -2.61
N ARG A 24 -9.77 -6.70 -2.19
CA ARG A 24 -11.21 -6.47 -2.41
C ARG A 24 -11.55 -6.44 -3.89
N GLU A 25 -10.75 -5.75 -4.69
CA GLU A 25 -10.97 -5.71 -6.14
C GLU A 25 -10.65 -7.06 -6.82
N LEU A 26 -9.64 -7.79 -6.36
CA LEU A 26 -9.36 -9.13 -6.86
C LEU A 26 -10.51 -10.10 -6.55
N TYR A 27 -11.09 -10.02 -5.35
CA TYR A 27 -12.27 -10.79 -4.96
C TYR A 27 -13.47 -10.48 -5.85
N ARG A 28 -13.80 -9.18 -6.03
CA ARG A 28 -14.90 -8.74 -6.89
C ARG A 28 -14.77 -9.20 -8.34
N LYS A 29 -13.53 -9.31 -8.83
CA LYS A 29 -13.21 -9.80 -10.18
C LYS A 29 -13.14 -11.33 -10.30
N GLY A 30 -13.37 -12.06 -9.21
CA GLY A 30 -13.33 -13.53 -9.19
C GLY A 30 -11.94 -14.10 -9.44
N VAL A 31 -10.87 -13.36 -9.08
CA VAL A 31 -9.49 -13.83 -9.19
C VAL A 31 -9.20 -14.82 -8.07
N SER A 32 -8.65 -15.99 -8.39
CA SER A 32 -8.15 -16.92 -7.38
C SER A 32 -6.78 -16.46 -6.86
N VAL A 33 -6.63 -16.32 -5.56
CA VAL A 33 -5.41 -15.77 -4.94
C VAL A 33 -4.80 -16.76 -3.96
N ALA A 34 -3.50 -17.04 -4.12
CA ALA A 34 -2.66 -17.62 -3.08
C ALA A 34 -2.06 -16.46 -2.27
N PHE A 35 -2.59 -16.17 -1.08
CA PHE A 35 -2.20 -15.01 -0.29
C PHE A 35 -1.10 -15.35 0.73
N PHE A 36 0.05 -14.68 0.60
CA PHE A 36 1.19 -14.77 1.53
C PHE A 36 1.27 -13.49 2.36
N PRO A 37 0.64 -13.45 3.54
CA PRO A 37 0.65 -12.25 4.37
C PRO A 37 2.04 -11.96 4.93
N PHE A 38 2.41 -10.66 4.98
CA PHE A 38 3.51 -10.18 5.79
C PHE A 38 3.03 -9.99 7.24
N GLY A 39 3.79 -10.55 8.18
CA GLY A 39 3.43 -10.59 9.59
C GLY A 39 2.71 -11.88 10.00
N GLU A 40 2.56 -12.05 11.31
CA GLU A 40 2.03 -13.30 11.88
C GLU A 40 0.51 -13.39 11.81
N ASN A 41 -0.19 -12.24 11.84
CA ASN A 41 -1.64 -12.19 11.93
C ASN A 41 -2.25 -11.23 10.90
N LEU A 42 -3.42 -11.60 10.41
CA LEU A 42 -4.30 -10.69 9.67
C LEU A 42 -5.07 -9.83 10.68
N ASN A 43 -4.85 -8.53 10.66
CA ASN A 43 -5.55 -7.59 11.53
C ASN A 43 -6.52 -6.75 10.72
N PHE A 44 -7.81 -6.93 11.00
CA PHE A 44 -8.92 -6.24 10.34
C PHE A 44 -9.51 -5.08 11.14
N ASP A 45 -8.93 -4.71 12.29
CA ASP A 45 -9.51 -3.76 13.24
C ASP A 45 -9.71 -2.34 12.69
N SER A 46 -9.05 -2.00 11.59
CA SER A 46 -9.21 -0.69 10.92
C SER A 46 -10.30 -0.64 9.86
N PHE A 47 -10.99 -1.76 9.63
CA PHE A 47 -12.00 -1.88 8.58
C PHE A 47 -13.39 -2.06 9.20
N ASP A 48 -14.04 -0.95 9.57
CA ASP A 48 -15.30 -0.93 10.34
C ASP A 48 -16.48 -1.61 9.62
N LYS A 49 -16.43 -1.70 8.29
CA LYS A 49 -17.51 -2.26 7.44
C LYS A 49 -16.98 -3.32 6.51
N ILE A 50 -16.31 -4.34 7.07
CA ILE A 50 -15.84 -5.44 6.24
C ILE A 50 -17.01 -6.38 5.90
N ASP A 51 -17.10 -6.76 4.61
CA ASP A 51 -17.94 -7.85 4.15
C ASP A 51 -17.41 -9.18 4.70
N GLU A 52 -18.24 -9.95 5.40
CA GLU A 52 -17.83 -11.20 6.05
C GLU A 52 -17.48 -12.30 5.04
N GLU A 53 -18.09 -12.32 3.85
CA GLU A 53 -17.72 -13.27 2.79
C GLU A 53 -16.34 -12.93 2.22
N PHE A 54 -16.05 -11.65 2.01
CA PHE A 54 -14.74 -11.19 1.58
C PHE A 54 -13.66 -11.48 2.64
N LYS A 55 -13.94 -11.22 3.91
CA LYS A 55 -13.03 -11.55 5.03
C LYS A 55 -12.73 -13.04 5.09
N ALA A 56 -13.77 -13.88 4.98
CA ALA A 56 -13.61 -15.33 4.93
C ALA A 56 -12.79 -15.77 3.72
N TRP A 57 -12.97 -15.13 2.56
CA TRP A 57 -12.17 -15.37 1.36
C TRP A 57 -10.69 -15.05 1.58
N ILE A 58 -10.34 -13.89 2.19
CA ILE A 58 -8.95 -13.53 2.52
C ILE A 58 -8.32 -14.57 3.43
N ILE A 59 -9.03 -14.95 4.50
CA ILE A 59 -8.55 -15.95 5.47
C ILE A 59 -8.30 -17.29 4.77
N ASN A 60 -9.24 -17.75 3.94
CA ASN A 60 -9.10 -18.98 3.17
C ASN A 60 -7.93 -18.92 2.19
N ALA A 61 -7.76 -17.81 1.48
CA ALA A 61 -6.63 -17.57 0.55
C ALA A 61 -5.27 -17.64 1.26
N ALA A 62 -5.20 -17.15 2.51
CA ALA A 62 -4.00 -17.22 3.33
C ALA A 62 -3.76 -18.63 3.91
N GLN A 63 -4.78 -19.29 4.45
CA GLN A 63 -4.67 -20.61 5.05
C GLN A 63 -4.31 -21.69 4.01
N ASN A 64 -4.93 -21.63 2.84
CA ASN A 64 -4.74 -22.60 1.77
C ASN A 64 -3.66 -22.20 0.74
N ARG A 65 -2.87 -21.16 1.00
CA ARG A 65 -1.89 -20.60 0.05
C ARG A 65 -0.94 -21.64 -0.56
N PHE A 66 -0.51 -22.63 0.21
CA PHE A 66 0.40 -23.67 -0.27
C PHE A 66 -0.29 -24.72 -1.17
N HIS A 67 -1.60 -24.84 -1.10
CA HIS A 67 -2.38 -25.64 -2.03
C HIS A 67 -2.79 -24.88 -3.29
N LEU A 68 -2.90 -23.55 -3.17
CA LEU A 68 -3.31 -22.65 -4.24
C LEU A 68 -2.14 -22.17 -5.09
N ILE A 69 -0.90 -22.27 -4.58
CA ILE A 69 0.29 -21.75 -5.26
C ILE A 69 0.66 -22.61 -6.48
N ASN A 70 1.00 -21.90 -7.58
CA ASN A 70 1.71 -22.50 -8.72
C ASN A 70 2.81 -21.51 -9.14
N LYS A 71 4.04 -22.01 -9.38
CA LYS A 71 5.20 -21.19 -9.77
C LYS A 71 5.04 -20.50 -11.13
N ASP A 72 4.11 -20.94 -11.96
CA ASP A 72 3.76 -20.30 -13.22
C ASP A 72 2.77 -19.13 -13.06
N TYR A 73 2.18 -18.94 -11.88
CA TYR A 73 1.34 -17.79 -11.60
C TYR A 73 2.19 -16.53 -11.42
N LYS A 74 1.65 -15.38 -11.83
CA LYS A 74 2.27 -14.08 -11.54
C LYS A 74 2.20 -13.79 -10.05
N THR A 75 3.25 -13.14 -9.54
CA THR A 75 3.26 -12.64 -8.16
C THR A 75 3.11 -11.13 -8.17
N LEU A 76 2.19 -10.61 -7.36
CA LEU A 76 2.12 -9.22 -6.98
C LEU A 76 2.54 -9.10 -5.51
N THR A 77 3.66 -8.43 -5.28
CA THR A 77 4.12 -8.09 -3.94
C THR A 77 3.82 -6.62 -3.67
N GLN A 78 3.16 -6.32 -2.58
CA GLN A 78 2.91 -4.95 -2.12
C GLN A 78 3.65 -4.74 -0.79
N TRP A 79 4.86 -4.16 -0.88
CA TRP A 79 5.75 -3.97 0.27
C TRP A 79 6.81 -2.89 0.00
N HIS A 80 7.64 -2.63 1.01
CA HIS A 80 8.86 -1.82 0.86
C HIS A 80 9.85 -2.47 -0.10
N LEU A 81 10.75 -1.69 -0.70
CA LEU A 81 11.86 -2.23 -1.50
C LEU A 81 12.69 -3.21 -0.67
N ASN A 82 13.18 -2.76 0.47
CA ASN A 82 13.90 -3.62 1.41
C ASN A 82 12.96 -4.70 1.97
N GLY A 83 13.33 -5.96 1.82
CA GLY A 83 12.51 -7.12 2.15
C GLY A 83 11.72 -7.69 0.96
N SER A 84 11.91 -7.15 -0.24
CA SER A 84 11.28 -7.64 -1.48
C SER A 84 12.23 -8.36 -2.43
N GLU A 85 13.37 -8.81 -1.93
CA GLU A 85 14.42 -9.51 -2.68
C GLU A 85 14.03 -10.95 -3.07
N SER A 86 13.10 -11.55 -2.31
CA SER A 86 12.70 -12.94 -2.53
C SER A 86 11.70 -13.11 -3.67
N ARG A 87 11.94 -14.12 -4.53
CA ARG A 87 11.02 -14.52 -5.61
C ARG A 87 10.31 -15.82 -5.28
N ILE A 88 9.01 -15.88 -5.62
CA ILE A 88 8.20 -17.10 -5.52
C ILE A 88 7.91 -17.68 -6.91
N SER A 89 7.73 -16.84 -7.92
CA SER A 89 7.30 -17.23 -9.26
C SER A 89 8.21 -16.68 -10.35
N LYS A 90 8.02 -17.14 -11.59
CA LYS A 90 8.77 -16.69 -12.76
C LYS A 90 8.56 -15.21 -13.08
N HIS A 91 7.36 -14.70 -12.85
CA HIS A 91 7.04 -13.30 -13.12
C HIS A 91 6.58 -12.62 -11.82
N GLN A 92 7.30 -11.59 -11.40
CA GLN A 92 7.06 -10.89 -10.15
C GLN A 92 6.99 -9.38 -10.37
N THR A 93 5.89 -8.81 -9.94
CA THR A 93 5.67 -7.36 -9.87
C THR A 93 5.76 -6.91 -8.42
N LEU A 94 6.57 -5.91 -8.14
CA LEU A 94 6.60 -5.21 -6.86
C LEU A 94 5.82 -3.90 -6.99
N PHE A 95 4.81 -3.70 -6.14
CA PHE A 95 4.16 -2.41 -5.95
C PHE A 95 4.63 -1.81 -4.63
N THR A 96 5.23 -0.61 -4.67
CA THR A 96 5.92 -0.03 -3.53
C THR A 96 5.69 1.46 -3.37
N PHE A 97 5.90 1.94 -2.13
CA PHE A 97 6.00 3.35 -1.77
C PHE A 97 7.45 3.67 -1.42
N TYR A 98 8.05 4.58 -2.18
CA TYR A 98 9.40 5.06 -1.94
C TYR A 98 9.34 6.54 -1.58
N GLU A 99 9.91 6.91 -0.42
CA GLU A 99 9.72 8.22 0.21
C GLU A 99 11.00 9.07 0.27
N VAL A 100 12.09 8.61 -0.39
CA VAL A 100 13.35 9.35 -0.43
C VAL A 100 13.70 9.76 -1.87
N ASP A 101 14.61 10.70 -2.02
CA ASP A 101 14.98 11.31 -3.30
C ASP A 101 16.29 10.80 -3.90
N GLN A 102 17.07 10.03 -3.12
CA GLN A 102 18.36 9.49 -3.55
C GLN A 102 18.40 7.97 -3.34
N PRO A 103 17.94 7.19 -4.31
CA PRO A 103 18.03 5.74 -4.24
C PRO A 103 19.49 5.27 -4.20
N THR A 104 19.74 4.26 -3.39
CA THR A 104 21.04 3.60 -3.30
C THR A 104 21.20 2.56 -4.40
N LEU A 105 22.45 2.11 -4.65
CA LEU A 105 22.71 1.00 -5.57
C LEU A 105 22.09 -0.32 -5.09
N VAL A 106 21.92 -0.51 -3.78
CA VAL A 106 21.23 -1.69 -3.21
C VAL A 106 19.75 -1.64 -3.59
N GLU A 107 19.09 -0.51 -3.40
CA GLU A 107 17.69 -0.34 -3.78
C GLU A 107 17.47 -0.49 -5.29
N LYS A 108 18.40 0.07 -6.10
CA LYS A 108 18.40 -0.18 -7.55
C LYS A 108 18.45 -1.67 -7.87
N SER A 109 19.36 -2.42 -7.24
CA SER A 109 19.50 -3.86 -7.46
C SER A 109 18.21 -4.61 -7.10
N ILE A 110 17.49 -4.20 -6.06
CA ILE A 110 16.20 -4.80 -5.70
C ILE A 110 15.15 -4.54 -6.77
N VAL A 111 15.12 -3.33 -7.33
CA VAL A 111 14.23 -3.01 -8.48
C VAL A 111 14.60 -3.84 -9.70
N ASP A 112 15.88 -3.94 -10.05
CA ASP A 112 16.35 -4.70 -11.20
C ASP A 112 16.06 -6.22 -11.08
N LEU A 113 15.90 -6.74 -9.85
CA LEU A 113 15.50 -8.14 -9.61
C LEU A 113 14.01 -8.41 -9.88
N GLN A 114 13.18 -7.39 -10.00
CA GLN A 114 11.77 -7.55 -10.34
C GLN A 114 11.58 -7.61 -11.86
N ASP A 115 10.54 -8.28 -12.33
CA ASP A 115 10.16 -8.17 -13.74
C ASP A 115 9.50 -6.81 -14.00
N GLU A 116 8.73 -6.31 -13.03
CA GLU A 116 8.13 -4.98 -13.02
C GLU A 116 8.18 -4.40 -11.61
N CYS A 117 8.55 -3.14 -11.48
CA CYS A 117 8.48 -2.40 -10.22
C CYS A 117 7.57 -1.19 -10.40
N VAL A 118 6.46 -1.17 -9.66
CA VAL A 118 5.43 -0.14 -9.74
C VAL A 118 5.55 0.79 -8.56
N PHE A 119 5.74 2.08 -8.84
CA PHE A 119 5.80 3.15 -7.84
C PHE A 119 4.49 3.92 -7.79
N ALA A 120 4.01 4.18 -6.56
CA ALA A 120 2.78 4.94 -6.34
C ALA A 120 2.97 6.46 -6.53
N SER A 121 4.20 6.96 -6.56
CA SER A 121 4.50 8.37 -6.81
C SER A 121 5.31 8.55 -8.09
N ARG A 122 5.00 9.62 -8.83
CA ARG A 122 5.76 10.00 -10.03
C ARG A 122 7.21 10.31 -9.70
N HIS A 123 7.46 10.99 -8.58
CA HIS A 123 8.81 11.32 -8.13
C HIS A 123 9.67 10.06 -7.93
N ALA A 124 9.16 9.07 -7.18
CA ALA A 124 9.87 7.80 -6.97
C ALA A 124 10.15 7.09 -8.29
N PHE A 125 9.17 7.00 -9.18
CA PHE A 125 9.33 6.44 -10.53
C PHE A 125 10.47 7.16 -11.28
N GLU A 126 10.50 8.48 -11.31
CA GLU A 126 11.52 9.28 -12.00
C GLU A 126 12.91 9.05 -11.40
N CYS A 127 13.03 8.95 -10.06
CA CYS A 127 14.30 8.64 -9.40
C CYS A 127 14.91 7.32 -9.93
N PHE A 128 14.13 6.25 -9.98
CA PHE A 128 14.62 4.94 -10.44
C PHE A 128 14.80 4.88 -11.96
N ARG A 129 13.96 5.54 -12.75
CA ARG A 129 14.16 5.69 -14.21
C ARG A 129 15.48 6.40 -14.53
N ASN A 130 15.82 7.46 -13.79
CA ASN A 130 17.09 8.18 -13.95
C ASN A 130 18.32 7.32 -13.57
N MET A 131 18.14 6.31 -12.71
CA MET A 131 19.18 5.32 -12.43
C MET A 131 19.28 4.19 -13.49
N GLY A 132 18.42 4.22 -14.52
CA GLY A 132 18.41 3.23 -15.60
C GLY A 132 17.55 1.98 -15.32
N CYS A 133 16.64 2.01 -14.35
CA CYS A 133 15.69 0.92 -14.13
C CYS A 133 14.57 0.95 -15.18
N GLU A 134 14.73 0.18 -16.26
CA GLU A 134 13.76 0.16 -17.37
C GLU A 134 12.44 -0.51 -17.00
N ASN A 135 12.44 -1.38 -16.00
CA ASN A 135 11.30 -2.09 -15.46
C ASN A 135 10.50 -1.28 -14.42
N ALA A 136 10.88 -0.03 -14.17
CA ALA A 136 10.14 0.88 -13.31
C ALA A 136 8.90 1.46 -14.02
N HIS A 137 7.76 1.47 -13.33
CA HIS A 137 6.48 1.98 -13.83
C HIS A 137 5.84 2.90 -12.78
N TYR A 138 4.98 3.82 -13.23
CA TYR A 138 4.20 4.67 -12.37
C TYR A 138 2.72 4.29 -12.44
N VAL A 139 2.13 3.94 -11.29
CA VAL A 139 0.69 3.76 -11.13
C VAL A 139 0.28 4.43 -9.83
N PRO A 140 -0.52 5.50 -9.86
CA PRO A 140 -0.97 6.17 -8.64
C PRO A 140 -1.90 5.26 -7.83
N ILE A 141 -1.94 5.49 -6.51
CA ILE A 141 -2.95 4.86 -5.66
C ILE A 141 -4.33 5.41 -6.05
N GLY A 142 -5.31 4.51 -6.06
CA GLY A 142 -6.71 4.89 -6.19
C GLY A 142 -7.26 5.53 -4.92
N PHE A 143 -8.48 6.03 -5.01
CA PHE A 143 -9.22 6.55 -3.89
C PHE A 143 -10.14 5.46 -3.33
N ASP A 144 -10.30 5.41 -2.01
CA ASP A 144 -11.20 4.45 -1.37
C ASP A 144 -12.66 4.87 -1.61
N GLU A 145 -13.47 3.96 -2.13
CA GLU A 145 -14.91 4.23 -2.40
C GLU A 145 -15.73 4.44 -1.14
N ASP A 146 -15.23 3.96 0.02
CA ASP A 146 -15.87 4.19 1.31
C ASP A 146 -15.64 5.62 1.85
N PHE A 147 -14.77 6.39 1.17
CA PHE A 147 -14.51 7.79 1.48
C PHE A 147 -15.47 8.67 0.67
N VAL A 148 -16.61 8.91 1.26
CA VAL A 148 -17.67 9.71 0.63
C VAL A 148 -17.64 11.15 1.10
N GLU A 149 -18.01 12.07 0.21
CA GLU A 149 -18.21 13.47 0.55
C GLU A 149 -19.43 13.59 1.50
N SER A 150 -19.30 14.39 2.53
CA SER A 150 -20.38 14.69 3.49
C SER A 150 -20.75 16.16 3.41
N ASP A 151 -22.03 16.43 3.35
CA ASP A 151 -22.58 17.78 3.44
C ASP A 151 -22.64 18.29 4.91
N GLU A 152 -22.21 17.48 5.87
CA GLU A 152 -22.16 17.87 7.27
C GLU A 152 -21.07 18.92 7.53
N GLU A 153 -21.48 20.11 7.93
CA GLU A 153 -20.55 21.14 8.39
C GLU A 153 -20.16 20.90 9.85
N TYR A 154 -18.89 20.61 10.07
CA TYR A 154 -18.31 20.55 11.41
C TYR A 154 -18.08 21.98 11.94
N LEU A 155 -18.84 22.40 12.97
CA LEU A 155 -18.79 23.75 13.54
C LEU A 155 -19.01 24.86 12.49
N PRO A 156 -20.25 25.08 12.03
CA PRO A 156 -20.58 26.09 11.02
C PRO A 156 -20.11 27.49 11.46
N ASN A 157 -19.80 28.33 10.49
CA ASN A 157 -19.29 29.70 10.65
C ASN A 157 -17.89 29.82 11.28
N LYS A 158 -17.06 28.77 11.23
CA LYS A 158 -15.65 28.81 11.63
C LYS A 158 -14.74 28.31 10.53
N THR A 159 -13.54 28.86 10.45
CA THR A 159 -12.50 28.30 9.60
C THR A 159 -11.80 27.17 10.34
N HIS A 160 -11.76 25.99 9.74
CA HIS A 160 -11.12 24.79 10.28
C HIS A 160 -9.77 24.56 9.63
N PHE A 161 -8.77 24.34 10.45
CA PHE A 161 -7.43 23.93 10.01
C PHE A 161 -7.21 22.47 10.39
N GLY A 162 -7.15 21.58 9.40
CA GLY A 162 -6.87 20.17 9.60
C GLY A 162 -5.36 19.92 9.70
N LEU A 163 -4.93 19.22 10.75
CA LEU A 163 -3.56 18.76 10.91
C LEU A 163 -3.59 17.24 10.98
N MET A 164 -3.14 16.59 9.89
CA MET A 164 -3.20 15.14 9.74
C MET A 164 -1.80 14.52 9.84
N GLY A 165 -1.71 13.41 10.56
CA GLY A 165 -0.49 12.61 10.67
C GLY A 165 -0.09 12.32 12.11
N LYS A 166 0.89 11.42 12.27
CA LYS A 166 1.47 11.11 13.57
C LYS A 166 2.26 12.29 14.12
N PHE A 167 2.33 12.42 15.45
CA PHE A 167 3.15 13.41 16.15
C PHE A 167 4.65 13.01 16.08
N GLU A 168 5.23 13.14 14.90
CA GLU A 168 6.63 12.84 14.62
C GLU A 168 7.41 14.12 14.33
N LYS A 169 8.71 14.14 14.66
CA LYS A 169 9.59 15.30 14.42
C LYS A 169 9.58 15.72 12.94
N ARG A 170 9.64 14.75 12.00
CA ARG A 170 9.64 15.03 10.55
C ARG A 170 8.35 15.67 10.04
N LYS A 171 7.21 15.45 10.72
CA LYS A 171 5.91 16.08 10.38
C LYS A 171 5.79 17.51 10.90
N ASN A 172 6.73 17.94 11.73
CA ASN A 172 6.84 19.30 12.26
C ASN A 172 5.58 19.82 12.98
N THR A 173 4.75 18.92 13.49
CA THR A 173 3.45 19.19 14.09
C THR A 173 3.53 20.23 15.21
N ALA A 174 4.51 20.13 16.11
CA ALA A 174 4.69 21.07 17.21
C ALA A 174 4.97 22.50 16.71
N GLN A 175 5.76 22.65 15.64
CA GLN A 175 6.07 23.96 15.05
C GLN A 175 4.85 24.55 14.35
N ILE A 176 4.06 23.73 13.67
CA ILE A 176 2.81 24.14 13.01
C ILE A 176 1.84 24.68 14.06
N ILE A 177 1.61 23.94 15.16
CA ILE A 177 0.72 24.36 16.25
C ILE A 177 1.20 25.67 16.89
N ARG A 178 2.51 25.81 17.18
CA ARG A 178 3.07 27.05 17.74
C ARG A 178 2.89 28.23 16.81
N SER A 179 3.15 28.05 15.52
CA SER A 179 3.01 29.10 14.50
C SER A 179 1.55 29.53 14.37
N TRP A 180 0.62 28.57 14.39
CA TRP A 180 -0.81 28.83 14.36
C TRP A 180 -1.26 29.59 15.61
N ALA A 181 -0.88 29.11 16.81
CA ALA A 181 -1.21 29.77 18.07
C ALA A 181 -0.63 31.20 18.15
N LYS A 182 0.59 31.42 17.66
CA LYS A 182 1.19 32.76 17.59
C LYS A 182 0.43 33.71 16.66
N ARG A 183 -0.17 33.20 15.59
CA ARG A 183 -0.85 34.00 14.58
C ARG A 183 -2.31 34.28 14.94
N TYR A 184 -2.99 33.31 15.54
CA TYR A 184 -4.44 33.31 15.73
C TYR A 184 -4.89 33.08 17.18
N GLY A 185 -3.98 32.68 18.07
CA GLY A 185 -4.27 32.56 19.51
C GLY A 185 -4.30 33.96 20.16
N ASN A 186 -5.35 34.24 20.90
CA ASN A 186 -5.48 35.47 21.71
C ASN A 186 -4.78 35.26 23.04
#